data_2266a2eac52c434f5170e0769e29be9f
#
_entry.id   2266a2eac52c434f5170e0769e29be9f
#
_cell.length_a   1.000
_cell.length_b   1.000
_cell.length_c   1.000
_cell.angle_alpha   90.00
_cell.angle_beta   90.00
_cell.angle_gamma   90.00
#
_symmetry.space_group_name_H-M   'P 1'
#
loop_
_entity.id
_entity.type
_entity.pdbx_description
1 polymer ?
#
loop_
_entity_poly.entity_id
_entity_poly.type
_entity_poly.pdbx_seq_one_letter_code
_entity_poly.pdbx_strand_id
1 'polypeptide(L)'
;DRATFLVWGVQNIDLIGFDEHIEIKNNASDVIEKMVDGISVFNDELVTPDELQDYVDKKLAGVDAIKDIEEADYIHLLDNLVRIYKMYTQFKESNDVMDFDDLIVKTYNLFEDENKQSVLQKIQQKYKHVLIDEFQDNNFAQFSLVRKIVTEGGITVVGDADQNIYRFQGAYTQIFNDFKESYPDFKEIFLHRNYRNPESVI
;
A
#
# COMPACT_ATOMS: atom_id res chain seq x y z
N ASP A 1 -7.21 -6.70 -14.61
CA ASP A 1 -6.06 -5.82 -14.64
C ASP A 1 -6.52 -4.37 -14.58
N ARG A 2 -5.67 -3.47 -14.10
CA ARG A 2 -5.95 -2.05 -13.89
C ARG A 2 -6.48 -1.36 -15.17
N ALA A 3 -5.83 -1.59 -16.31
CA ALA A 3 -6.21 -0.98 -17.58
C ALA A 3 -7.63 -1.40 -18.01
N THR A 4 -7.98 -2.66 -17.82
CA THR A 4 -9.33 -3.17 -18.12
C THR A 4 -10.37 -2.54 -17.21
N PHE A 5 -10.06 -2.34 -15.93
CA PHE A 5 -10.96 -1.66 -15.00
C PHE A 5 -11.15 -0.18 -15.36
N LEU A 6 -10.11 0.52 -15.79
CA LEU A 6 -10.23 1.91 -16.22
C LEU A 6 -11.19 2.06 -17.40
N VAL A 7 -11.08 1.18 -18.41
CA VAL A 7 -12.00 1.16 -19.56
C VAL A 7 -13.42 0.84 -19.11
N TRP A 8 -13.60 -0.17 -18.25
CA TRP A 8 -14.90 -0.54 -17.69
C TRP A 8 -15.49 0.61 -16.87
N GLY A 9 -14.71 1.26 -16.02
CA GLY A 9 -15.13 2.36 -15.16
C GLY A 9 -15.63 3.56 -15.94
N VAL A 10 -14.91 3.95 -17.01
CA VAL A 10 -15.35 5.04 -17.90
C VAL A 10 -16.67 4.71 -18.59
N GLN A 11 -16.86 3.46 -19.01
CA GLN A 11 -18.11 3.01 -19.65
C GLN A 11 -19.29 2.92 -18.70
N ASN A 12 -19.04 2.75 -17.39
CA ASN A 12 -20.04 2.54 -16.34
C ASN A 12 -20.01 3.65 -15.30
N ILE A 13 -19.62 4.85 -15.67
CA ILE A 13 -19.41 5.97 -14.73
C ILE A 13 -20.67 6.31 -13.92
N ASP A 14 -21.85 6.15 -14.52
CA ASP A 14 -23.12 6.39 -13.84
C ASP A 14 -23.38 5.37 -12.71
N LEU A 15 -22.80 4.16 -12.80
CA LEU A 15 -22.90 3.13 -11.76
C LEU A 15 -21.96 3.42 -10.58
N ILE A 16 -20.88 4.15 -10.81
CA ILE A 16 -19.94 4.57 -9.78
C ILE A 16 -20.58 5.58 -8.84
N GLY A 17 -21.52 6.40 -9.36
CA GLY A 17 -22.35 7.29 -8.55
C GLY A 17 -21.54 8.37 -7.85
N PHE A 18 -20.65 9.05 -8.58
CA PHE A 18 -19.93 10.21 -8.05
C PHE A 18 -20.88 11.31 -7.58
N ASP A 19 -20.56 11.96 -6.48
CA ASP A 19 -21.26 13.15 -6.02
C ASP A 19 -21.15 14.30 -7.04
N GLU A 20 -22.14 15.18 -7.06
CA GLU A 20 -22.24 16.32 -7.99
C GLU A 20 -21.04 17.29 -7.92
N HIS A 21 -20.25 17.21 -6.83
CA HIS A 21 -19.07 18.04 -6.59
C HIS A 21 -17.83 17.62 -7.40
N ILE A 22 -17.81 16.44 -8.01
CA ILE A 22 -16.70 16.00 -8.84
C ILE A 22 -17.01 16.36 -10.31
N GLU A 23 -16.28 17.33 -10.90
CA GLU A 23 -16.35 17.65 -12.32
C GLU A 23 -15.84 16.50 -13.19
N ILE A 24 -16.66 15.48 -13.40
CA ILE A 24 -16.28 14.25 -14.11
C ILE A 24 -16.49 14.38 -15.62
N LYS A 25 -17.34 15.30 -16.06
CA LYS A 25 -17.89 15.32 -17.44
C LYS A 25 -16.87 15.37 -18.57
N ASN A 26 -15.63 15.82 -18.31
CA ASN A 26 -14.59 15.90 -19.35
C ASN A 26 -13.34 15.03 -19.08
N ASN A 27 -13.19 14.41 -17.87
CA ASN A 27 -11.98 13.71 -17.45
C ASN A 27 -12.24 12.43 -16.63
N ALA A 28 -13.29 11.68 -16.95
CA ALA A 28 -13.66 10.47 -16.21
C ALA A 28 -12.48 9.47 -16.07
N SER A 29 -11.69 9.31 -17.13
CA SER A 29 -10.52 8.43 -17.11
C SER A 29 -9.48 8.88 -16.09
N ASP A 30 -9.15 10.16 -16.06
CA ASP A 30 -8.15 10.72 -15.14
C ASP A 30 -8.59 10.64 -13.69
N VAL A 31 -9.90 10.84 -13.43
CA VAL A 31 -10.45 10.74 -12.07
C VAL A 31 -10.38 9.30 -11.56
N ILE A 32 -10.83 8.35 -12.37
CA ILE A 32 -10.79 6.92 -11.99
C ILE A 32 -9.34 6.46 -11.84
N GLU A 33 -8.42 6.91 -12.72
CA GLU A 33 -7.01 6.57 -12.63
C GLU A 33 -6.39 7.07 -11.32
N LYS A 34 -6.61 8.34 -10.96
CA LYS A 34 -6.13 8.91 -9.70
C LYS A 34 -6.70 8.21 -8.48
N MET A 35 -7.96 7.76 -8.55
CA MET A 35 -8.56 7.01 -7.46
C MET A 35 -7.98 5.60 -7.34
N VAL A 36 -7.69 4.93 -8.47
CA VAL A 36 -6.98 3.65 -8.46
C VAL A 36 -5.54 3.82 -7.95
N ASP A 37 -4.87 4.94 -8.28
CA ASP A 37 -3.57 5.28 -7.66
C ASP A 37 -3.70 5.47 -6.15
N GLY A 38 -4.76 6.14 -5.68
CA GLY A 38 -5.06 6.27 -4.25
C GLY A 38 -5.30 4.92 -3.57
N ILE A 39 -5.94 3.97 -4.26
CA ILE A 39 -6.14 2.60 -3.74
C ILE A 39 -4.79 1.90 -3.52
N SER A 40 -3.81 2.07 -4.40
CA SER A 40 -2.47 1.52 -4.21
C SER A 40 -1.82 2.00 -2.90
N VAL A 41 -2.02 3.26 -2.52
CA VAL A 41 -1.51 3.78 -1.24
C VAL A 41 -2.14 3.05 -0.05
N PHE A 42 -3.44 2.74 -0.08
CA PHE A 42 -4.08 1.95 0.97
C PHE A 42 -3.62 0.49 0.99
N ASN A 43 -3.39 -0.11 -0.18
CA ASN A 43 -2.80 -1.44 -0.29
C ASN A 43 -1.38 -1.48 0.30
N ASP A 44 -0.58 -0.43 0.07
CA ASP A 44 0.76 -0.28 0.63
C ASP A 44 0.78 -0.23 2.17
N GLU A 45 -0.32 0.24 2.77
CA GLU A 45 -0.53 0.29 4.23
C GLU A 45 -1.39 -0.88 4.75
N LEU A 46 -1.74 -1.85 3.91
CA LEU A 46 -2.63 -2.98 4.23
C LEU A 46 -4.02 -2.57 4.71
N VAL A 47 -4.49 -1.38 4.34
CA VAL A 47 -5.82 -0.89 4.69
C VAL A 47 -6.86 -1.46 3.74
N THR A 48 -7.81 -2.20 4.28
CA THR A 48 -8.92 -2.79 3.51
C THR A 48 -10.01 -1.77 3.16
N PRO A 49 -10.84 -2.03 2.13
CA PRO A 49 -11.99 -1.17 1.82
C PRO A 49 -12.95 -0.99 3.00
N ASP A 50 -13.11 -2.01 3.84
CA ASP A 50 -14.04 -1.95 4.98
C ASP A 50 -13.46 -1.15 6.14
N GLU A 51 -12.17 -1.25 6.42
CA GLU A 51 -11.49 -0.40 7.41
C GLU A 51 -11.51 1.07 7.00
N LEU A 52 -11.32 1.35 5.71
CA LEU A 52 -11.43 2.71 5.18
C LEU A 52 -12.86 3.24 5.29
N GLN A 53 -13.89 2.41 5.02
CA GLN A 53 -15.29 2.77 5.22
C GLN A 53 -15.57 3.11 6.69
N ASP A 54 -15.14 2.27 7.61
CA ASP A 54 -15.31 2.50 9.05
C ASP A 54 -14.67 3.84 9.49
N TYR A 55 -13.52 4.19 8.91
CA TYR A 55 -12.88 5.47 9.16
C TYR A 55 -13.74 6.64 8.65
N VAL A 56 -14.22 6.55 7.40
CA VAL A 56 -15.08 7.57 6.77
C VAL A 56 -16.37 7.76 7.58
N ASP A 57 -17.03 6.68 7.95
CA ASP A 57 -18.29 6.72 8.72
C ASP A 57 -18.09 7.41 10.10
N LYS A 58 -16.99 7.10 10.79
CA LYS A 58 -16.64 7.74 12.06
C LYS A 58 -16.36 9.25 11.89
N LYS A 59 -15.70 9.62 10.81
CA LYS A 59 -15.40 11.02 10.50
C LYS A 59 -16.67 11.79 10.16
N LEU A 60 -17.53 11.27 9.30
CA LEU A 60 -18.81 11.89 8.94
C LEU A 60 -19.71 12.12 10.17
N ALA A 61 -19.71 11.20 11.13
CA ALA A 61 -20.48 11.34 12.35
C ALA A 61 -19.97 12.49 13.27
N GLY A 62 -18.72 12.92 13.10
CA GLY A 62 -18.07 13.95 13.93
C GLY A 62 -17.98 15.33 13.29
N VAL A 63 -18.25 15.47 11.99
CA VAL A 63 -18.08 16.73 11.25
C VAL A 63 -19.36 17.56 11.23
N ASP A 64 -19.24 18.83 11.59
CA ASP A 64 -20.29 19.85 11.34
C ASP A 64 -20.06 20.42 9.93
N ALA A 65 -20.70 19.84 8.93
CA ALA A 65 -20.54 20.20 7.51
C ALA A 65 -20.80 21.68 7.19
N ILE A 66 -21.44 22.41 8.11
CA ILE A 66 -21.69 23.85 7.94
C ILE A 66 -20.48 24.68 8.40
N LYS A 67 -19.68 24.16 9.34
CA LYS A 67 -18.54 24.89 9.91
C LYS A 67 -17.19 24.49 9.30
N ASP A 68 -17.08 23.24 8.86
CA ASP A 68 -15.83 22.61 8.41
C ASP A 68 -15.97 22.12 6.97
N ILE A 69 -16.23 23.04 6.02
CA ILE A 69 -16.49 22.69 4.60
C ILE A 69 -15.33 21.91 3.98
N GLU A 70 -14.08 22.34 4.20
CA GLU A 70 -12.90 21.67 3.63
C GLU A 70 -12.74 20.22 4.16
N GLU A 71 -13.04 19.99 5.45
CA GLU A 71 -13.00 18.65 6.03
C GLU A 71 -14.16 17.79 5.49
N ALA A 72 -15.33 18.38 5.31
CA ALA A 72 -16.49 17.67 4.71
C ALA A 72 -16.19 17.24 3.26
N ASP A 73 -15.66 18.14 2.43
CA ASP A 73 -15.27 17.83 1.03
C ASP A 73 -14.22 16.73 0.96
N TYR A 74 -13.23 16.76 1.87
CA TYR A 74 -12.22 15.71 1.95
C TYR A 74 -12.84 14.34 2.33
N ILE A 75 -13.77 14.32 3.28
CA ILE A 75 -14.44 13.09 3.69
C ILE A 75 -15.31 12.53 2.55
N HIS A 76 -16.03 13.40 1.81
CA HIS A 76 -16.78 12.98 0.62
C HIS A 76 -15.87 12.42 -0.48
N LEU A 77 -14.67 12.99 -0.67
CA LEU A 77 -13.69 12.41 -1.59
C LEU A 77 -13.25 11.01 -1.15
N LEU A 78 -13.00 10.81 0.14
CA LEU A 78 -12.68 9.49 0.68
C LEU A 78 -13.83 8.49 0.54
N ASP A 79 -15.08 8.91 0.73
CA ASP A 79 -16.25 8.04 0.54
C ASP A 79 -16.37 7.57 -0.92
N ASN A 80 -16.15 8.46 -1.88
CA ASN A 80 -16.06 8.10 -3.29
C ASN A 80 -14.92 7.11 -3.57
N LEU A 81 -13.76 7.32 -2.94
CA LEU A 81 -12.60 6.44 -3.05
C LEU A 81 -12.90 5.04 -2.50
N VAL A 82 -13.59 4.95 -1.35
CA VAL A 82 -14.04 3.66 -0.77
C VAL A 82 -14.95 2.91 -1.75
N ARG A 83 -15.90 3.60 -2.37
CA ARG A 83 -16.80 2.98 -3.36
C ARG A 83 -16.03 2.41 -4.54
N ILE A 84 -15.10 3.17 -5.11
CA ILE A 84 -14.26 2.69 -6.21
C ILE A 84 -13.37 1.55 -5.75
N TYR A 85 -12.80 1.61 -4.55
CA TYR A 85 -11.99 0.54 -4.00
C TYR A 85 -12.78 -0.78 -3.91
N LYS A 86 -14.01 -0.74 -3.35
CA LYS A 86 -14.90 -1.90 -3.30
C LYS A 86 -15.23 -2.43 -4.70
N MET A 87 -15.56 -1.54 -5.64
CA MET A 87 -15.87 -1.90 -7.03
C MET A 87 -14.65 -2.49 -7.75
N TYR A 88 -13.47 -1.93 -7.55
CA TYR A 88 -12.23 -2.43 -8.13
C TYR A 88 -11.87 -3.81 -7.60
N THR A 89 -11.98 -4.01 -6.29
CA THR A 89 -11.77 -5.32 -5.66
C THR A 89 -12.75 -6.35 -6.21
N GLN A 90 -14.04 -6.03 -6.25
CA GLN A 90 -15.08 -6.91 -6.79
C GLN A 90 -14.88 -7.22 -8.27
N PHE A 91 -14.46 -6.22 -9.06
CA PHE A 91 -14.13 -6.41 -10.47
C PHE A 91 -12.99 -7.41 -10.66
N LYS A 92 -11.91 -7.27 -9.87
CA LYS A 92 -10.77 -8.21 -9.92
C LYS A 92 -11.20 -9.63 -9.54
N GLU A 93 -11.98 -9.78 -8.48
CA GLU A 93 -12.50 -11.09 -8.04
C GLU A 93 -13.43 -11.73 -9.07
N SER A 94 -14.37 -10.95 -9.63
CA SER A 94 -15.37 -11.46 -10.59
C SER A 94 -14.75 -11.88 -11.93
N ASN A 95 -13.59 -11.32 -12.29
CA ASN A 95 -12.89 -11.62 -13.53
C ASN A 95 -11.67 -12.54 -13.34
N ASP A 96 -11.43 -13.00 -12.10
CA ASP A 96 -10.25 -13.82 -11.74
C ASP A 96 -8.93 -13.21 -12.18
N VAL A 97 -8.79 -11.90 -11.95
CA VAL A 97 -7.58 -11.12 -12.28
C VAL A 97 -6.96 -10.50 -11.04
N MET A 98 -5.68 -10.21 -11.10
CA MET A 98 -4.90 -9.56 -10.05
C MET A 98 -4.03 -8.45 -10.65
N ASP A 99 -3.76 -7.42 -9.83
CA ASP A 99 -2.69 -6.46 -10.09
C ASP A 99 -1.44 -6.76 -9.25
N PHE A 100 -0.44 -5.89 -9.31
CA PHE A 100 0.80 -6.08 -8.56
C PHE A 100 0.62 -5.93 -7.05
N ASP A 101 -0.28 -5.03 -6.62
CA ASP A 101 -0.57 -4.82 -5.20
C ASP A 101 -1.21 -6.07 -4.59
N ASP A 102 -2.09 -6.74 -5.36
CA ASP A 102 -2.71 -7.99 -4.93
C ASP A 102 -1.69 -9.09 -4.62
N LEU A 103 -0.54 -9.11 -5.30
CA LEU A 103 0.49 -10.12 -5.03
C LEU A 103 1.01 -10.02 -3.60
N ILE A 104 1.14 -8.81 -3.10
CA ILE A 104 1.60 -8.54 -1.73
C ILE A 104 0.44 -8.74 -0.74
N VAL A 105 -0.67 -8.03 -0.94
CA VAL A 105 -1.81 -8.03 -0.01
C VAL A 105 -2.42 -9.43 0.14
N LYS A 106 -2.67 -10.14 -0.96
CA LYS A 106 -3.24 -11.51 -0.91
C LYS A 106 -2.26 -12.51 -0.31
N THR A 107 -0.94 -12.34 -0.53
CA THR A 107 0.06 -13.20 0.12
C THR A 107 0.12 -12.92 1.62
N TYR A 108 0.07 -11.66 2.03
CA TYR A 108 0.00 -11.29 3.44
C TYR A 108 -1.24 -11.91 4.11
N ASN A 109 -2.42 -11.75 3.51
CA ASN A 109 -3.67 -12.32 4.00
C ASN A 109 -3.63 -13.86 4.04
N LEU A 110 -2.99 -14.50 3.05
CA LEU A 110 -2.78 -15.95 3.05
C LEU A 110 -1.97 -16.41 4.27
N PHE A 111 -1.00 -15.62 4.72
CA PHE A 111 -0.17 -15.93 5.89
C PHE A 111 -0.85 -15.60 7.22
N GLU A 112 -1.86 -14.72 7.21
CA GLU A 112 -2.72 -14.46 8.38
C GLU A 112 -3.81 -15.53 8.55
N ASP A 113 -4.20 -16.23 7.49
CA ASP A 113 -5.25 -17.26 7.55
C ASP A 113 -4.78 -18.47 8.38
N GLU A 114 -5.42 -18.68 9.54
CA GLU A 114 -5.12 -19.77 10.46
C GLU A 114 -5.24 -21.16 9.80
N ASN A 115 -6.13 -21.30 8.83
CA ASN A 115 -6.33 -22.57 8.11
C ASN A 115 -5.24 -22.84 7.08
N LYS A 116 -4.41 -21.87 6.74
CA LYS A 116 -3.37 -21.94 5.71
C LYS A 116 -1.95 -21.79 6.26
N GLN A 117 -1.78 -21.84 7.56
CA GLN A 117 -0.48 -21.71 8.23
C GLN A 117 0.59 -22.72 7.73
N SER A 118 0.16 -23.86 7.20
CA SER A 118 1.08 -24.83 6.60
C SER A 118 1.85 -24.27 5.39
N VAL A 119 1.29 -23.27 4.69
CA VAL A 119 1.96 -22.60 3.56
C VAL A 119 3.09 -21.73 4.07
N LEU A 120 2.81 -20.89 5.07
CA LEU A 120 3.80 -20.04 5.73
C LEU A 120 4.94 -20.88 6.31
N GLN A 121 4.62 -21.96 7.03
CA GLN A 121 5.61 -22.86 7.62
C GLN A 121 6.56 -23.47 6.58
N LYS A 122 6.04 -23.88 5.40
CA LYS A 122 6.88 -24.40 4.32
C LYS A 122 7.86 -23.35 3.81
N ILE A 123 7.44 -22.08 3.70
CA ILE A 123 8.29 -20.97 3.26
C ILE A 123 9.37 -20.71 4.31
N GLN A 124 8.99 -20.62 5.58
CA GLN A 124 9.91 -20.42 6.70
C GLN A 124 10.94 -21.55 6.83
N GLN A 125 10.54 -22.80 6.54
CA GLN A 125 11.46 -23.94 6.52
C GLN A 125 12.45 -23.88 5.35
N LYS A 126 12.00 -23.36 4.21
CA LYS A 126 12.81 -23.27 2.99
C LYS A 126 13.83 -22.13 3.06
N TYR A 127 13.42 -20.97 3.55
CA TYR A 127 14.26 -19.77 3.59
C TYR A 127 14.70 -19.49 5.03
N LYS A 128 15.99 -19.71 5.30
CA LYS A 128 16.58 -19.54 6.64
C LYS A 128 17.09 -18.13 6.87
N HIS A 129 17.32 -17.37 5.82
CA HIS A 129 17.79 -16.00 5.88
C HIS A 129 17.16 -15.18 4.76
N VAL A 130 16.69 -14.00 5.07
CA VAL A 130 16.12 -13.03 4.12
C VAL A 130 17.08 -11.85 4.03
N LEU A 131 17.44 -11.48 2.81
CA LEU A 131 18.23 -10.28 2.54
C LEU A 131 17.37 -9.31 1.74
N ILE A 132 17.32 -8.05 2.18
CA ILE A 132 16.58 -6.99 1.50
C ILE A 132 17.58 -5.91 1.13
N ASP A 133 17.64 -5.62 -0.16
CA ASP A 133 18.41 -4.49 -0.70
C ASP A 133 17.49 -3.29 -0.91
N GLU A 134 18.06 -2.08 -0.96
CA GLU A 134 17.31 -0.81 -1.09
C GLU A 134 16.14 -0.73 -0.10
N PHE A 135 16.42 -1.08 1.16
CA PHE A 135 15.38 -1.23 2.17
C PHE A 135 14.51 0.02 2.36
N GLN A 136 15.06 1.22 2.14
CA GLN A 136 14.36 2.49 2.20
C GLN A 136 13.21 2.63 1.20
N ASP A 137 13.19 1.84 0.12
CA ASP A 137 12.20 1.92 -0.95
C ASP A 137 11.00 0.97 -0.72
N ASN A 138 11.03 0.20 0.37
CA ASN A 138 9.93 -0.71 0.70
C ASN A 138 8.77 0.04 1.37
N ASN A 139 7.54 -0.41 1.09
CA ASN A 139 6.34 0.04 1.79
C ASN A 139 6.03 -0.83 3.01
N PHE A 140 5.01 -0.43 3.80
CA PHE A 140 4.61 -1.13 5.01
C PHE A 140 4.12 -2.56 4.72
N ALA A 141 3.35 -2.77 3.64
CA ALA A 141 2.85 -4.10 3.27
C ALA A 141 3.97 -5.08 2.93
N GLN A 142 4.98 -4.63 2.17
CA GLN A 142 6.15 -5.42 1.82
C GLN A 142 6.96 -5.81 3.06
N PHE A 143 7.22 -4.86 3.94
CA PHE A 143 7.95 -5.13 5.18
C PHE A 143 7.16 -6.05 6.11
N SER A 144 5.84 -5.84 6.24
CA SER A 144 4.96 -6.69 7.04
C SER A 144 4.92 -8.12 6.53
N LEU A 145 4.89 -8.31 5.19
CA LEU A 145 4.97 -9.62 4.57
C LEU A 145 6.32 -10.32 4.88
N VAL A 146 7.43 -9.58 4.76
CA VAL A 146 8.76 -10.13 5.08
C VAL A 146 8.88 -10.55 6.53
N ARG A 147 8.35 -9.76 7.47
CA ARG A 147 8.31 -10.11 8.90
C ARG A 147 7.62 -11.44 9.17
N LYS A 148 6.59 -11.81 8.39
CA LYS A 148 5.94 -13.13 8.51
C LYS A 148 6.85 -14.26 8.06
N ILE A 149 7.68 -14.04 7.03
CA ILE A 149 8.56 -15.08 6.47
C ILE A 149 9.78 -15.32 7.35
N VAL A 150 10.29 -14.27 7.98
CA VAL A 150 11.53 -14.33 8.80
C VAL A 150 11.29 -15.15 10.05
N THR A 151 12.16 -16.14 10.28
CA THR A 151 12.28 -16.88 11.53
C THR A 151 13.46 -16.37 12.36
N GLU A 152 13.68 -16.90 13.56
CA GLU A 152 14.71 -16.47 14.48
C GLU A 152 16.09 -16.21 13.82
N GLY A 153 16.53 -14.97 13.84
CA GLY A 153 17.88 -14.54 13.47
C GLY A 153 18.19 -14.43 11.97
N GLY A 154 17.18 -14.53 11.11
CA GLY A 154 17.39 -14.68 9.67
C GLY A 154 17.14 -13.46 8.80
N ILE A 155 17.36 -12.20 9.20
CA ILE A 155 17.17 -11.02 8.35
C ILE A 155 18.42 -10.14 8.27
N THR A 156 18.71 -9.66 7.06
CA THR A 156 19.69 -8.58 6.81
C THR A 156 19.05 -7.56 5.88
N VAL A 157 19.07 -6.31 6.25
CA VAL A 157 18.59 -5.21 5.41
C VAL A 157 19.77 -4.32 5.04
N VAL A 158 19.80 -3.86 3.80
CA VAL A 158 20.77 -2.90 3.28
C VAL A 158 20.00 -1.73 2.68
N GLY A 159 20.39 -0.52 3.03
CA GLY A 159 19.72 0.67 2.53
C GLY A 159 20.34 1.94 3.08
N ASP A 160 19.86 3.06 2.59
CA ASP A 160 20.30 4.39 2.97
C ASP A 160 19.07 5.30 3.16
N ALA A 161 18.81 5.70 4.40
CA ALA A 161 17.66 6.52 4.74
C ALA A 161 17.67 7.89 4.04
N ASP A 162 18.86 8.42 3.70
CA ASP A 162 19.03 9.71 3.02
C ASP A 162 18.74 9.62 1.51
N GLN A 163 18.72 8.40 0.94
CA GLN A 163 18.41 8.14 -0.47
C GLN A 163 16.92 7.87 -0.72
N ASN A 164 16.05 7.96 0.28
CA ASN A 164 14.61 7.76 0.10
C ASN A 164 13.99 8.91 -0.71
N ILE A 165 14.12 8.85 -2.04
CA ILE A 165 13.55 9.80 -3.00
C ILE A 165 12.15 9.40 -3.46
N TYR A 166 11.68 8.17 -3.17
CA TYR A 166 10.39 7.63 -3.57
C TYR A 166 9.27 7.87 -2.55
N ARG A 167 9.45 8.84 -1.62
CA ARG A 167 8.39 9.25 -0.67
C ARG A 167 7.06 9.59 -1.35
N PHE A 168 7.12 10.16 -2.56
CA PHE A 168 5.94 10.50 -3.36
C PHE A 168 5.24 9.28 -4.00
N GLN A 169 5.88 8.10 -4.00
CA GLN A 169 5.34 6.83 -4.47
C GLN A 169 4.92 5.90 -3.33
N GLY A 170 4.78 6.42 -2.10
CA GLY A 170 4.35 5.63 -0.95
C GLY A 170 5.46 4.95 -0.16
N ALA A 171 6.76 5.23 -0.44
CA ALA A 171 7.85 4.69 0.38
C ALA A 171 7.67 5.09 1.85
N TYR A 172 7.64 4.09 2.72
CA TYR A 172 7.35 4.24 4.13
C TYR A 172 8.54 4.84 4.88
N THR A 173 8.42 6.12 5.28
CA THR A 173 9.54 6.88 5.87
C THR A 173 9.99 6.39 7.24
N GLN A 174 9.18 5.59 7.92
CA GLN A 174 9.49 5.05 9.24
C GLN A 174 10.07 3.63 9.20
N ILE A 175 10.25 3.05 8.03
CA ILE A 175 10.62 1.64 7.86
C ILE A 175 11.87 1.21 8.64
N PHE A 176 12.88 2.07 8.75
CA PHE A 176 14.07 1.77 9.55
C PHE A 176 13.78 1.77 11.05
N ASN A 177 12.87 2.64 11.52
CA ASN A 177 12.47 2.64 12.92
C ASN A 177 11.66 1.39 13.25
N ASP A 178 10.72 1.01 12.39
CA ASP A 178 9.93 -0.21 12.54
C ASP A 178 10.80 -1.47 12.50
N PHE A 179 11.85 -1.45 11.68
CA PHE A 179 12.85 -2.52 11.69
C PHE A 179 13.56 -2.60 13.05
N LYS A 180 14.04 -1.48 13.58
CA LYS A 180 14.72 -1.40 14.88
C LYS A 180 13.81 -1.84 16.03
N GLU A 181 12.54 -1.47 15.99
CA GLU A 181 11.55 -1.90 16.98
C GLU A 181 11.23 -3.40 16.87
N SER A 182 11.17 -3.92 15.65
CA SER A 182 10.87 -5.33 15.40
C SER A 182 12.03 -6.27 15.76
N TYR A 183 13.26 -5.78 15.66
CA TYR A 183 14.49 -6.55 15.87
C TYR A 183 15.45 -5.80 16.81
N PRO A 184 15.16 -5.67 18.11
CA PRO A 184 15.92 -4.80 19.03
C PRO A 184 17.38 -5.21 19.20
N ASP A 185 17.72 -6.48 18.95
CA ASP A 185 19.09 -7.01 19.04
C ASP A 185 19.86 -6.93 17.70
N PHE A 186 19.40 -6.10 16.76
CA PHE A 186 20.06 -5.96 15.47
C PHE A 186 21.49 -5.38 15.60
N LYS A 187 22.34 -5.74 14.63
CA LYS A 187 23.68 -5.17 14.49
C LYS A 187 23.72 -4.20 13.34
N GLU A 188 23.98 -2.93 13.61
CA GLU A 188 24.15 -1.89 12.59
C GLU A 188 25.61 -1.83 12.12
N ILE A 189 25.81 -1.78 10.81
CA ILE A 189 27.11 -1.69 10.17
C ILE A 189 27.07 -0.56 9.14
N PHE A 190 27.94 0.45 9.30
CA PHE A 190 28.04 1.56 8.36
C PHE A 190 29.11 1.29 7.29
N LEU A 191 28.73 1.50 6.02
CA LEU A 191 29.60 1.39 4.87
C LEU A 191 30.11 2.80 4.48
N HIS A 192 31.29 3.18 4.97
CA HIS A 192 31.83 4.54 4.79
C HIS A 192 32.60 4.76 3.48
N ARG A 193 32.97 3.67 2.79
CA ARG A 193 33.82 3.79 1.60
C ARG A 193 33.01 3.67 0.32
N ASN A 194 33.05 4.72 -0.48
CA ASN A 194 32.43 4.71 -1.80
C ASN A 194 33.43 4.10 -2.82
N TYR A 195 33.02 3.03 -3.48
CA TYR A 195 33.80 2.36 -4.54
C TYR A 195 33.21 2.59 -5.94
N ARG A 196 32.05 3.25 -6.04
CA ARG A 196 31.33 3.46 -7.29
C ARG A 196 31.76 4.72 -8.00
N ASN A 197 31.91 5.82 -7.27
CA ASN A 197 32.12 7.15 -7.82
C ASN A 197 33.57 7.61 -7.63
N PRO A 198 34.12 8.41 -8.57
CA PRO A 198 35.39 9.08 -8.39
C PRO A 198 35.30 10.17 -7.30
N GLU A 199 36.43 10.51 -6.68
CA GLU A 199 36.50 11.51 -5.59
C GLU A 199 35.94 12.89 -5.97
N SER A 200 35.91 13.23 -7.27
CA SER A 200 35.33 14.49 -7.76
C SER A 200 33.79 14.55 -7.70
N VAL A 201 33.15 13.44 -7.37
CA VAL A 201 31.67 13.31 -7.33
C VAL A 201 31.19 13.07 -5.88
N ILE A 202 32.09 12.74 -4.98
CA ILE A 202 31.83 12.54 -3.56
C ILE A 202 32.09 13.87 -2.83
#